data_1b9b2b2d97f271cb512b454e686f49d0
#
_entry.id   1b9b2b2d97f271cb512b454e686f49d0
#
_cell.length_a   1.000
_cell.length_b   1.000
_cell.length_c   1.000
_cell.angle_alpha   90.00
_cell.angle_beta   90.00
_cell.angle_gamma   90.00
#
_symmetry.space_group_name_H-M   'P 1'
#
loop_
_entity.id
_entity.type
_entity.pdbx_description
1 polymer ?
#
loop_
_entity_poly.entity_id
_entity_poly.type
_entity_poly.pdbx_seq_one_letter_code
_entity_poly.pdbx_strand_id
1 'polypeptide(L)'
;NPSILWEHRFNDRLSSSFNVEYLYTTGRYKFSYTKKNGYDTTEVRRNGDVRALRAEGGLFGLVRNGEWKAKVYFYNSERGYPGASVRQEPGRFRHEDRQWDDNFFVQGSFRKTFSPFYSLLLNGKYAYDYLHYLSDPRLDESTMYVNNHYYQQETYLSAANEFTFFKWWKANLAADFQWNTL
;
A
#
# COMPACT_ATOMS: atom_id res chain seq x y z
N ASN A 1 -8.02 16.07 4.18
CA ASN A 1 -7.38 14.80 4.58
C ASN A 1 -6.87 14.95 6.01
N PRO A 2 -7.64 14.53 7.04
CA PRO A 2 -7.14 14.51 8.41
C PRO A 2 -6.07 13.44 8.57
N SER A 3 -5.03 13.77 9.33
CA SER A 3 -4.00 12.84 9.74
C SER A 3 -3.59 13.10 11.19
N ILE A 4 -3.22 12.04 11.88
CA ILE A 4 -2.73 12.08 13.25
C ILE A 4 -1.42 11.30 13.27
N LEU A 5 -0.36 11.97 13.71
CA LEU A 5 0.91 11.35 14.04
C LEU A 5 1.10 11.44 15.55
N TRP A 6 1.38 10.31 16.17
CA TRP A 6 1.72 10.21 17.58
C TRP A 6 3.04 9.48 17.74
N GLU A 7 3.92 10.05 18.53
CA GLU A 7 5.21 9.48 18.87
C GLU A 7 5.36 9.43 20.38
N HIS A 8 5.89 8.34 20.88
CA HIS A 8 6.11 8.16 22.30
C HIS A 8 7.43 7.46 22.57
N ARG A 9 8.18 8.04 23.49
CA ARG A 9 9.42 7.47 24.00
C ARG A 9 9.15 6.90 25.38
N PHE A 10 9.13 5.58 25.50
CA PHE A 10 8.90 4.88 26.77
C PHE A 10 10.11 5.03 27.70
N ASN A 11 11.30 4.95 27.12
CA ASN A 11 12.58 5.12 27.82
C ASN A 11 13.70 5.39 26.80
N ASP A 12 14.95 5.46 27.26
CA ASP A 12 16.09 5.73 26.37
C ASP A 12 16.39 4.64 25.34
N ARG A 13 15.70 3.49 25.42
CA ARG A 13 15.94 2.34 24.56
C ARG A 13 14.70 1.92 23.76
N LEU A 14 13.53 2.46 24.04
CA LEU A 14 12.29 2.06 23.39
C LEU A 14 11.44 3.26 23.04
N SER A 15 11.08 3.36 21.78
CA SER A 15 10.15 4.35 21.26
C SER A 15 9.14 3.72 20.31
N SER A 16 8.01 4.37 20.16
CA SER A 16 6.95 3.99 19.23
C SER A 16 6.50 5.18 18.42
N SER A 17 5.98 4.91 17.24
CA SER A 17 5.27 5.86 16.40
C SER A 17 3.96 5.24 15.92
N PHE A 18 2.94 6.06 15.78
CA PHE A 18 1.65 5.67 15.23
C PHE A 18 1.15 6.81 14.33
N ASN A 19 0.76 6.46 13.11
CA ASN A 19 0.23 7.41 12.14
C ASN A 19 -1.06 6.85 11.55
N VAL A 20 -2.09 7.70 11.49
CA VAL A 20 -3.36 7.40 10.80
C VAL A 20 -3.70 8.56 9.90
N GLU A 21 -4.09 8.24 8.69
CA GLU A 21 -4.54 9.21 7.69
C GLU A 21 -5.83 8.72 7.05
N TYR A 22 -6.78 9.64 6.91
CA TYR A 22 -8.02 9.39 6.19
C TYR A 22 -8.15 10.33 5.01
N LEU A 23 -8.37 9.75 3.84
CA LEU A 23 -8.61 10.46 2.58
C LEU A 23 -10.07 10.29 2.17
N TYR A 24 -10.72 11.40 1.88
CA TYR A 24 -12.04 11.38 1.25
C TYR A 24 -12.15 12.49 0.19
N THR A 25 -12.61 12.11 -0.98
CA THR A 25 -12.97 13.04 -2.04
C THR A 25 -14.18 12.53 -2.81
N THR A 26 -15.05 13.44 -3.22
CA THR A 26 -16.20 13.10 -4.08
C THR A 26 -15.80 12.89 -5.54
N GLY A 27 -14.59 13.31 -5.94
CA GLY A 27 -14.11 13.23 -7.32
C GLY A 27 -15.00 13.93 -8.35
N ARG A 28 -15.89 14.81 -7.91
CA ARG A 28 -16.81 15.53 -8.80
C ARG A 28 -16.14 16.78 -9.32
N TYR A 29 -16.05 16.91 -10.64
CA TYR A 29 -15.60 18.11 -11.29
C TYR A 29 -16.37 18.36 -12.58
N LYS A 30 -16.48 19.63 -12.97
CA LYS A 30 -17.08 20.04 -14.25
C LYS A 30 -16.04 19.87 -15.35
N PHE A 31 -16.45 19.35 -16.49
CA PHE A 31 -15.64 19.32 -17.70
C PHE A 31 -16.49 19.74 -18.89
N SER A 32 -15.87 20.39 -19.85
CA SER A 32 -16.50 20.85 -21.07
C SER A 32 -15.98 20.05 -22.26
N TYR A 33 -16.86 19.74 -23.17
CA TYR A 33 -16.51 19.09 -24.43
C TYR A 33 -17.44 19.58 -25.55
N THR A 34 -16.94 19.54 -26.78
CA THR A 34 -17.70 19.92 -27.96
C THR A 34 -18.44 18.72 -28.52
N LYS A 35 -19.75 18.79 -28.67
CA LYS A 35 -20.58 17.76 -29.29
C LYS A 35 -20.33 17.67 -30.80
N LYS A 36 -20.69 16.56 -31.42
CA LYS A 36 -20.60 16.34 -32.88
C LYS A 36 -21.33 17.41 -33.70
N ASN A 37 -22.34 18.08 -33.14
CA ASN A 37 -23.06 19.17 -33.75
C ASN A 37 -22.40 20.54 -33.55
N GLY A 38 -21.18 20.61 -33.00
CA GLY A 38 -20.39 21.83 -32.82
C GLY A 38 -20.74 22.64 -31.57
N TYR A 39 -21.70 22.22 -30.74
CA TYR A 39 -22.04 22.93 -29.51
C TYR A 39 -21.23 22.46 -28.32
N ASP A 40 -20.71 23.40 -27.54
CA ASP A 40 -20.05 23.11 -26.28
C ASP A 40 -21.05 22.70 -25.21
N THR A 41 -20.66 21.71 -24.43
CA THR A 41 -21.46 21.19 -23.33
C THR A 41 -20.58 21.04 -22.09
N THR A 42 -21.14 21.41 -20.95
CA THR A 42 -20.50 21.21 -19.65
C THR A 42 -21.26 20.14 -18.88
N GLU A 43 -20.56 19.15 -18.41
CA GLU A 43 -21.10 18.06 -17.60
C GLU A 43 -20.30 17.91 -16.30
N VAL A 44 -20.90 17.22 -15.34
CA VAL A 44 -20.24 16.90 -14.05
C VAL A 44 -19.77 15.45 -14.09
N ARG A 45 -18.48 15.23 -13.92
CA ARG A 45 -17.90 13.91 -13.75
C ARG A 45 -18.45 13.27 -12.48
N ARG A 46 -18.84 12.02 -12.59
CA ARG A 46 -19.35 11.20 -11.48
C ARG A 46 -18.52 9.93 -11.34
N ASN A 47 -18.68 9.21 -10.24
CA ASN A 47 -17.98 7.96 -9.97
C ASN A 47 -16.45 8.12 -10.00
N GLY A 48 -15.94 9.21 -9.44
CA GLY A 48 -14.51 9.46 -9.25
C GLY A 48 -14.18 9.64 -7.78
N ASP A 49 -15.11 9.24 -6.91
CA ASP A 49 -14.94 9.31 -5.47
C ASP A 49 -13.84 8.35 -4.99
N VAL A 50 -13.14 8.77 -3.95
CA VAL A 50 -12.12 7.98 -3.26
C VAL A 50 -12.34 8.11 -1.77
N ARG A 51 -12.33 6.98 -1.10
CA ARG A 51 -12.26 6.87 0.34
C ARG A 51 -11.11 5.93 0.68
N ALA A 52 -10.19 6.39 1.52
CA ALA A 52 -9.06 5.57 1.94
C ALA A 52 -8.71 5.81 3.40
N LEU A 53 -8.33 4.76 4.08
CA LEU A 53 -7.76 4.75 5.42
C LEU A 53 -6.38 4.14 5.36
N ARG A 54 -5.38 4.85 5.89
CA ARG A 54 -4.03 4.36 6.09
C ARG A 54 -3.69 4.43 7.57
N ALA A 55 -3.18 3.34 8.10
CA ALA A 55 -2.67 3.28 9.46
C ALA A 55 -1.30 2.60 9.45
N GLU A 56 -0.37 3.15 10.20
CA GLU A 56 0.95 2.54 10.40
C GLU A 56 1.39 2.69 11.84
N GLY A 57 2.05 1.66 12.34
CA GLY A 57 2.65 1.64 13.66
C GLY A 57 4.09 1.17 13.59
N GLY A 58 4.95 1.75 14.40
CA GLY A 58 6.35 1.41 14.51
C GLY A 58 6.80 1.27 15.95
N LEU A 59 7.68 0.30 16.19
CA LEU A 59 8.43 0.14 17.43
C LEU A 59 9.92 0.15 17.11
N PHE A 60 10.68 0.89 17.88
CA PHE A 60 12.12 1.04 17.72
C PHE A 60 12.77 0.75 19.06
N GLY A 61 13.69 -0.19 19.08
CA GLY A 61 14.35 -0.60 20.29
C GLY A 61 15.87 -0.65 20.16
N LEU A 62 16.56 -0.28 21.23
CA LEU A 62 18.00 -0.41 21.37
C LEU A 62 18.32 -1.58 22.31
N VAL A 63 19.23 -2.42 21.88
CA VAL A 63 19.86 -3.45 22.71
C VAL A 63 21.35 -3.15 22.84
N ARG A 64 22.04 -3.84 23.71
CA ARG A 64 23.49 -3.67 23.83
C ARG A 64 24.18 -3.99 22.50
N ASN A 65 24.85 -3.00 21.92
CA ASN A 65 25.54 -3.05 20.63
C ASN A 65 24.62 -3.43 19.45
N GLY A 66 23.34 -2.96 19.49
CA GLY A 66 22.42 -3.24 18.42
C GLY A 66 21.11 -2.49 18.51
N GLU A 67 20.29 -2.67 17.51
CA GLU A 67 18.96 -2.07 17.37
C GLU A 67 17.99 -3.06 16.74
N TRP A 68 16.72 -2.86 16.98
CA TRP A 68 15.65 -3.53 16.26
C TRP A 68 14.53 -2.56 15.92
N LYS A 69 13.83 -2.87 14.85
CA LYS A 69 12.69 -2.11 14.36
C LYS A 69 11.59 -3.10 13.98
N ALA A 70 10.37 -2.77 14.33
CA ALA A 70 9.19 -3.48 13.87
C ALA A 70 8.18 -2.45 13.35
N LYS A 71 7.58 -2.74 12.21
CA LYS A 71 6.58 -1.87 11.57
C LYS A 71 5.39 -2.71 11.14
N VAL A 72 4.20 -2.18 11.37
CA VAL A 72 2.95 -2.69 10.83
C VAL A 72 2.30 -1.58 9.99
N TYR A 73 1.71 -1.98 8.88
CA TYR A 73 1.04 -1.09 7.95
C TYR A 73 -0.29 -1.70 7.54
N PHE A 74 -1.30 -0.85 7.49
CA PHE A 74 -2.62 -1.19 6.99
C PHE A 74 -3.10 -0.09 6.05
N TYR A 75 -3.67 -0.50 4.92
CA TYR A 75 -4.32 0.39 3.97
C TYR A 75 -5.60 -0.27 3.49
N ASN A 76 -6.71 0.49 3.52
CA ASN A 76 -7.98 0.11 2.94
C ASN A 76 -8.47 1.25 2.07
N SER A 77 -8.89 0.97 0.85
CA SER A 77 -9.49 1.98 -0.01
C SER A 77 -10.64 1.45 -0.84
N GLU A 78 -11.54 2.37 -1.14
CA GLU A 78 -12.59 2.22 -2.13
C GLU A 78 -12.52 3.41 -3.08
N ARG A 79 -12.54 3.13 -4.38
CA ARG A 79 -12.53 4.18 -5.40
C ARG A 79 -13.46 3.84 -6.55
N GLY A 80 -14.10 4.86 -7.08
CA GLY A 80 -14.85 4.79 -8.32
C GLY A 80 -13.95 5.14 -9.52
N TYR A 81 -14.21 4.51 -10.64
CA TYR A 81 -13.57 4.83 -11.92
C TYR A 81 -14.60 5.52 -12.81
N PRO A 82 -14.45 6.81 -13.03
CA PRO A 82 -15.33 7.52 -13.95
C PRO A 82 -15.05 7.05 -15.37
N GLY A 83 -15.97 6.41 -16.03
CA GLY A 83 -15.84 5.94 -17.42
C GLY A 83 -15.24 6.98 -18.40
N ALA A 84 -15.31 6.76 -19.71
CA ALA A 84 -14.82 7.71 -20.72
C ALA A 84 -15.45 9.11 -20.58
N SER A 85 -14.69 10.17 -20.92
CA SER A 85 -15.18 11.55 -20.87
C SER A 85 -16.12 11.92 -22.05
N VAL A 86 -16.30 11.01 -23.00
CA VAL A 86 -17.23 11.20 -24.13
C VAL A 86 -18.63 10.79 -23.69
N ARG A 87 -19.62 11.61 -24.02
CA ARG A 87 -21.02 11.32 -23.72
C ARG A 87 -21.39 9.96 -24.27
N GLN A 88 -21.78 9.10 -23.38
CA GLN A 88 -22.49 7.88 -23.73
C GLN A 88 -23.96 8.22 -23.96
N GLU A 89 -24.56 7.64 -24.98
CA GLU A 89 -25.97 7.86 -25.23
C GLU A 89 -26.81 7.54 -23.99
N PRO A 90 -27.81 8.37 -23.65
CA PRO A 90 -28.66 8.11 -22.49
C PRO A 90 -29.24 6.70 -22.57
N GLY A 91 -28.99 5.88 -21.55
CA GLY A 91 -29.50 4.52 -21.45
C GLY A 91 -28.55 3.41 -21.90
N ARG A 92 -27.41 3.73 -22.52
CA ARG A 92 -26.53 2.69 -23.10
C ARG A 92 -25.30 2.30 -22.27
N PHE A 93 -24.77 3.14 -21.40
CA PHE A 93 -23.59 2.80 -20.57
C PHE A 93 -23.56 3.57 -19.24
N ARG A 94 -23.85 2.91 -18.15
CA ARG A 94 -23.51 3.37 -16.81
C ARG A 94 -22.21 2.67 -16.40
N HIS A 95 -21.10 3.32 -16.54
CA HIS A 95 -19.87 2.84 -15.93
C HIS A 95 -19.91 3.16 -14.44
N GLU A 96 -20.17 2.16 -13.65
CA GLU A 96 -20.07 2.20 -12.19
C GLU A 96 -18.93 1.26 -11.76
N ASP A 97 -17.80 1.38 -12.45
CA ASP A 97 -16.61 0.61 -12.11
C ASP A 97 -16.08 1.05 -10.76
N ARG A 98 -15.81 0.08 -9.92
CA ARG A 98 -15.28 0.31 -8.58
C ARG A 98 -14.13 -0.63 -8.28
N GLN A 99 -13.23 -0.15 -7.42
CA GLN A 99 -12.13 -0.93 -6.91
C GLN A 99 -12.02 -0.76 -5.41
N TRP A 100 -11.76 -1.87 -4.75
CA TRP A 100 -11.40 -1.96 -3.34
C TRP A 100 -10.01 -2.54 -3.23
N ASP A 101 -9.17 -1.92 -2.40
CA ASP A 101 -7.83 -2.39 -2.11
C ASP A 101 -7.70 -2.55 -0.59
N ASP A 102 -7.20 -3.71 -0.16
CA ASP A 102 -6.77 -3.96 1.19
C ASP A 102 -5.31 -4.41 1.18
N ASN A 103 -4.45 -3.66 1.85
CA ASN A 103 -3.05 -3.98 1.96
C ASN A 103 -2.67 -4.05 3.44
N PHE A 104 -1.98 -5.08 3.79
CA PHE A 104 -1.42 -5.27 5.12
C PHE A 104 0.01 -5.75 5.02
N PHE A 105 0.91 -5.17 5.77
CA PHE A 105 2.22 -5.79 5.96
C PHE A 105 2.75 -5.59 7.38
N VAL A 106 3.56 -6.54 7.78
CA VAL A 106 4.43 -6.44 8.95
C VAL A 106 5.86 -6.67 8.51
N GLN A 107 6.77 -5.85 9.02
CA GLN A 107 8.19 -6.00 8.76
C GLN A 107 8.99 -5.77 10.03
N GLY A 108 10.12 -6.45 10.11
CA GLY A 108 11.06 -6.33 11.20
C GLY A 108 12.50 -6.30 10.71
N SER A 109 13.34 -5.65 11.48
CA SER A 109 14.78 -5.57 11.26
C SER A 109 15.48 -5.69 12.62
N PHE A 110 16.51 -6.48 12.66
CA PHE A 110 17.36 -6.63 13.85
C PHE A 110 18.82 -6.57 13.44
N ARG A 111 19.56 -5.67 14.06
CA ARG A 111 21.00 -5.50 13.84
C ARG A 111 21.72 -5.60 15.18
N LYS A 112 22.74 -6.43 15.26
CA LYS A 112 23.55 -6.55 16.48
C LYS A 112 25.00 -6.89 16.17
N THR A 113 25.91 -6.19 16.84
CA THR A 113 27.32 -6.52 16.89
C THR A 113 27.56 -7.36 18.14
N PHE A 114 27.85 -8.65 17.97
CA PHE A 114 28.07 -9.59 19.05
C PHE A 114 29.49 -9.49 19.59
N SER A 115 30.45 -9.22 18.72
CA SER A 115 31.85 -9.05 19.05
C SER A 115 32.54 -8.12 18.03
N PRO A 116 33.77 -7.66 18.28
CA PRO A 116 34.54 -6.93 17.25
C PRO A 116 34.74 -7.71 15.95
N PHE A 117 34.59 -9.03 16.02
CA PHE A 117 34.73 -9.93 14.88
C PHE A 117 33.43 -10.16 14.12
N TYR A 118 32.23 -10.10 14.76
CA TYR A 118 31.00 -10.58 14.19
C TYR A 118 29.81 -9.66 14.43
N SER A 119 29.11 -9.31 13.35
CA SER A 119 27.82 -8.60 13.36
C SER A 119 26.78 -9.35 12.52
N LEU A 120 25.53 -9.28 12.95
CA LEU A 120 24.38 -9.88 12.29
C LEU A 120 23.34 -8.81 11.94
N LEU A 121 22.80 -8.90 10.72
CA LEU A 121 21.61 -8.17 10.28
C LEU A 121 20.56 -9.19 9.85
N LEU A 122 19.38 -9.11 10.44
CA LEU A 122 18.19 -9.88 10.05
C LEU A 122 17.10 -8.94 9.60
N ASN A 123 16.41 -9.28 8.51
CA ASN A 123 15.21 -8.61 8.08
C ASN A 123 14.14 -9.66 7.79
N GLY A 124 12.89 -9.28 8.05
CA GLY A 124 11.74 -10.07 7.71
C GLY A 124 10.57 -9.18 7.32
N LYS A 125 9.79 -9.62 6.34
CA LYS A 125 8.56 -8.97 5.90
C LYS A 125 7.53 -10.05 5.57
N TYR A 126 6.31 -9.82 5.99
CA TYR A 126 5.12 -10.48 5.48
C TYR A 126 4.15 -9.43 4.96
N ALA A 127 3.64 -9.63 3.76
CA ALA A 127 2.64 -8.76 3.16
C ALA A 127 1.45 -9.60 2.65
N TYR A 128 0.28 -9.00 2.76
CA TYR A 128 -0.97 -9.50 2.20
C TYR A 128 -1.65 -8.36 1.45
N ASP A 129 -1.97 -8.60 0.18
CA ASP A 129 -2.64 -7.66 -0.69
C ASP A 129 -3.91 -8.31 -1.23
N TYR A 130 -4.99 -7.58 -1.16
CA TYR A 130 -6.28 -7.93 -1.76
C TYR A 130 -6.74 -6.79 -2.65
N LEU A 131 -7.18 -7.14 -3.86
CA LEU A 131 -7.79 -6.22 -4.80
C LEU A 131 -9.08 -6.84 -5.32
N HIS A 132 -10.16 -6.10 -5.20
CA HIS A 132 -11.45 -6.41 -5.82
C HIS A 132 -11.77 -5.34 -6.85
N TYR A 133 -11.95 -5.75 -8.10
CA TYR A 133 -12.36 -4.87 -9.18
C TYR A 133 -13.70 -5.31 -9.72
N LEU A 134 -14.66 -4.39 -9.74
CA LEU A 134 -16.01 -4.57 -10.24
C LEU A 134 -16.26 -3.62 -11.41
N SER A 135 -16.60 -4.16 -12.58
CA SER A 135 -17.15 -3.41 -13.69
C SER A 135 -18.55 -3.99 -14.01
N ASP A 136 -19.57 -3.22 -13.68
CA ASP A 136 -20.97 -3.59 -13.89
C ASP A 136 -21.65 -2.53 -14.77
N PRO A 137 -21.58 -2.69 -16.10
CA PRO A 137 -22.18 -1.75 -17.03
C PRO A 137 -23.71 -1.80 -17.09
N ARG A 138 -24.39 -2.71 -16.40
CA ARG A 138 -25.86 -2.87 -16.23
C ARG A 138 -26.71 -2.45 -17.44
N LEU A 139 -26.41 -2.99 -18.60
CA LEU A 139 -27.10 -2.57 -19.84
C LEU A 139 -28.12 -3.54 -20.33
N ASP A 140 -27.78 -4.78 -20.27
CA ASP A 140 -28.59 -5.94 -20.62
C ASP A 140 -27.85 -7.23 -20.19
N GLU A 141 -28.50 -8.37 -20.32
CA GLU A 141 -27.93 -9.66 -19.98
C GLU A 141 -26.76 -10.06 -20.90
N SER A 142 -26.55 -9.35 -22.00
CA SER A 142 -25.48 -9.60 -22.98
C SER A 142 -24.19 -8.84 -22.71
N THR A 143 -24.20 -7.91 -21.75
CA THR A 143 -23.04 -7.07 -21.45
C THR A 143 -22.05 -7.79 -20.54
N MET A 144 -20.77 -7.70 -20.85
CA MET A 144 -19.73 -8.32 -20.05
C MET A 144 -19.67 -7.71 -18.65
N TYR A 145 -19.88 -8.55 -17.67
CA TYR A 145 -19.72 -8.24 -16.26
C TYR A 145 -18.34 -8.71 -15.81
N VAL A 146 -17.58 -7.83 -15.16
CA VAL A 146 -16.27 -8.16 -14.61
C VAL A 146 -16.32 -8.01 -13.10
N ASN A 147 -16.03 -9.10 -12.41
CA ASN A 147 -15.97 -9.14 -10.95
C ASN A 147 -14.74 -9.98 -10.55
N ASN A 148 -13.60 -9.32 -10.44
CA ASN A 148 -12.33 -9.96 -10.22
C ASN A 148 -11.83 -9.72 -8.80
N HIS A 149 -11.35 -10.78 -8.18
CA HIS A 149 -10.73 -10.78 -6.87
C HIS A 149 -9.31 -11.31 -6.99
N TYR A 150 -8.36 -10.55 -6.51
CA TYR A 150 -6.94 -10.91 -6.53
C TYR A 150 -6.43 -10.93 -5.10
N TYR A 151 -5.71 -11.99 -4.77
CA TYR A 151 -5.09 -12.18 -3.46
C TYR A 151 -3.60 -12.43 -3.68
N GLN A 152 -2.77 -11.70 -2.98
CA GLN A 152 -1.34 -11.91 -3.04
C GLN A 152 -0.77 -11.97 -1.62
N GLN A 153 0.13 -12.90 -1.41
CA GLN A 153 0.92 -12.99 -0.18
C GLN A 153 2.39 -13.02 -0.52
N GLU A 154 3.18 -12.33 0.27
CA GLU A 154 4.62 -12.29 0.15
C GLU A 154 5.26 -12.51 1.52
N THR A 155 6.20 -13.44 1.59
CA THR A 155 7.09 -13.60 2.72
C THR A 155 8.52 -13.38 2.25
N TYR A 156 9.23 -12.49 2.93
CA TYR A 156 10.63 -12.21 2.68
C TYR A 156 11.42 -12.33 3.98
N LEU A 157 12.52 -13.04 3.93
CA LEU A 157 13.48 -13.17 5.03
C LEU A 157 14.89 -12.96 4.49
N SER A 158 15.70 -12.22 5.22
CA SER A 158 17.08 -11.97 4.86
C SER A 158 17.97 -12.05 6.10
N ALA A 159 19.15 -12.65 5.94
CA ALA A 159 20.18 -12.70 6.96
C ALA A 159 21.52 -12.33 6.34
N ALA A 160 22.20 -11.34 6.93
CA ALA A 160 23.54 -10.93 6.54
C ALA A 160 24.48 -11.03 7.74
N ASN A 161 25.57 -11.77 7.56
CA ASN A 161 26.60 -11.99 8.56
C ASN A 161 27.87 -11.27 8.13
N GLU A 162 28.31 -10.31 8.91
CA GLU A 162 29.55 -9.57 8.67
C GLU A 162 30.63 -10.06 9.64
N PHE A 163 31.75 -10.48 9.06
CA PHE A 163 32.93 -10.94 9.78
C PHE A 163 34.08 -9.94 9.53
N THR A 164 34.70 -9.47 10.59
CA THR A 164 35.86 -8.58 10.57
C THR A 164 37.07 -9.34 11.08
N PHE A 165 37.90 -9.88 10.18
CA PHE A 165 39.06 -10.69 10.54
C PHE A 165 40.25 -9.81 10.94
N PHE A 166 40.46 -8.70 10.20
CA PHE A 166 41.53 -7.74 10.43
C PHE A 166 41.04 -6.32 10.18
N LYS A 167 41.81 -5.32 10.54
CA LYS A 167 41.48 -3.90 10.26
C LYS A 167 41.26 -3.62 8.76
N TRP A 168 41.82 -4.45 7.90
CA TRP A 168 41.82 -4.30 6.46
C TRP A 168 41.01 -5.38 5.71
N TRP A 169 40.49 -6.42 6.38
CA TRP A 169 39.73 -7.49 5.73
C TRP A 169 38.41 -7.81 6.44
N LYS A 170 37.35 -7.67 5.67
CA LYS A 170 35.98 -8.02 6.08
C LYS A 170 35.39 -8.99 5.06
N ALA A 171 34.54 -9.91 5.54
CA ALA A 171 33.73 -10.77 4.72
C ALA A 171 32.25 -10.60 5.09
N ASN A 172 31.39 -10.64 4.10
CA ASN A 172 29.94 -10.61 4.29
C ASN A 172 29.36 -11.86 3.63
N LEU A 173 28.55 -12.61 4.40
CA LEU A 173 27.76 -13.74 3.93
C LEU A 173 26.30 -13.41 4.13
N ALA A 174 25.57 -13.22 3.01
CA ALA A 174 24.15 -12.92 3.02
C ALA A 174 23.35 -14.02 2.33
N ALA A 175 22.15 -14.27 2.83
CA ALA A 175 21.17 -15.17 2.25
C ALA A 175 19.77 -14.52 2.31
N ASP A 176 19.01 -14.66 1.24
CA ASP A 176 17.67 -14.17 1.10
C ASP A 176 16.72 -15.32 0.76
N PHE A 177 15.54 -15.28 1.34
CA PHE A 177 14.44 -16.17 1.02
C PHE A 177 13.21 -15.35 0.69
N GLN A 178 12.57 -15.64 -0.44
CA GLN A 178 11.32 -15.03 -0.83
C GLN A 178 10.33 -16.09 -1.27
N TRP A 179 9.10 -15.96 -0.81
CA TRP A 179 7.99 -16.80 -1.19
C TRP A 179 6.76 -15.95 -1.49
N ASN A 180 6.14 -16.18 -2.64
CA ASN A 180 4.96 -15.47 -3.11
C ASN A 180 3.86 -16.47 -3.46
N THR A 181 2.62 -16.11 -3.16
CA THR A 181 1.41 -16.82 -3.58
C THR A 181 0.45 -15.82 -4.21
N LEU A 182 -0.16 -16.21 -5.32
CA LEU A 182 -1.20 -15.47 -6.03
C LEU A 182 -2.50 -16.26 -5.94
#